data_9c0f74a34faafd3a600b8f403d41d1d5
#
_entry.id   9c0f74a34faafd3a600b8f403d41d1d5
#
_cell.length_a   1.000
_cell.length_b   1.000
_cell.length_c   1.000
_cell.angle_alpha   90.00
_cell.angle_beta   90.00
_cell.angle_gamma   90.00
#
_symmetry.space_group_name_H-M   'P 1'
#
loop_
_entity.id
_entity.type
_entity.pdbx_description
1 polymer ?
#
loop_
_entity_poly.entity_id
_entity_poly.type
_entity_poly.pdbx_seq_one_letter_code
_entity_poly.pdbx_strand_id
1 'polypeptide(L)'
;MFGTKTKLRRLDQSGMVSILVTMFLIIIMSLIVLAMSKNANREQRQSLDRQLSDQAFYNAMTGINDWDKYIIDNNIVGQKTNCDVPPLPAPQKQIDSNNSVSCVMYNTTPSNLEYDLQQGDGVTVTLTPASPINEIRFTVTGRGVGDALCGFNSLTQMPRDVSATCNVGALEANLVNTTSLARDNLRNNSFIGYFLPTGTATSGAISIASGTGTSNQGVTQYMSCSGSVCVMRVTLSALSTNPYLLHMKLLYKAGKVTVAGYNGATVVPFSNAQLMIDATGKARDILRRVQVRKPLNSQYVTTNSSVRTVEDLCKTLEVVKYTPAVGSPSISDVNNTYPCDLD
;
A
#
# COMPACT_ATOMS: atom_id res chain seq x y z
N MET A 1 38.54 92.76 -55.78
CA MET A 1 38.52 91.26 -56.00
C MET A 1 38.41 90.59 -54.72
N PHE A 2 37.17 90.30 -54.22
CA PHE A 2 36.90 89.70 -52.88
C PHE A 2 36.59 88.18 -53.11
N GLY A 3 37.47 87.36 -52.61
CA GLY A 3 37.26 85.93 -52.66
C GLY A 3 36.60 85.41 -51.39
N THR A 4 35.34 85.09 -51.42
CA THR A 4 34.60 84.44 -50.31
C THR A 4 34.97 82.98 -50.26
N LYS A 5 35.70 82.61 -49.21
CA LYS A 5 35.95 81.21 -48.86
C LYS A 5 34.72 80.64 -48.18
N THR A 6 33.93 79.84 -48.80
CA THR A 6 32.89 79.01 -48.23
C THR A 6 33.51 77.91 -47.40
N LYS A 7 33.38 78.01 -46.09
CA LYS A 7 33.77 76.99 -45.11
C LYS A 7 32.72 75.88 -45.09
N LEU A 8 33.05 74.76 -45.80
CA LEU A 8 32.26 73.57 -45.71
C LEU A 8 32.22 73.09 -44.24
N ARG A 9 31.03 73.24 -43.62
CA ARG A 9 30.76 72.64 -42.31
C ARG A 9 30.89 71.15 -42.47
N ARG A 10 31.89 70.52 -41.83
CA ARG A 10 31.92 69.09 -41.62
C ARG A 10 30.69 68.75 -40.81
N LEU A 11 29.77 68.03 -41.42
CA LEU A 11 28.65 67.42 -40.73
C LEU A 11 29.24 66.49 -39.66
N ASP A 12 28.90 66.77 -38.46
CA ASP A 12 29.38 66.09 -37.25
C ASP A 12 28.91 64.63 -37.29
N GLN A 13 29.79 63.69 -37.61
CA GLN A 13 29.49 62.27 -37.76
C GLN A 13 29.13 61.61 -36.41
N SER A 14 29.35 62.30 -35.30
CA SER A 14 29.04 61.79 -33.96
C SER A 14 27.54 61.56 -33.70
N GLY A 15 26.65 62.36 -34.30
CA GLY A 15 25.21 62.21 -34.19
C GLY A 15 24.66 60.96 -34.89
N MET A 16 25.31 60.56 -36.02
CA MET A 16 24.88 59.38 -36.79
C MET A 16 25.17 58.07 -36.06
N VAL A 17 26.29 57.96 -35.35
CA VAL A 17 26.67 56.78 -34.54
C VAL A 17 25.73 56.62 -33.37
N SER A 18 25.33 57.75 -32.69
CA SER A 18 24.40 57.69 -31.56
C SER A 18 23.02 57.18 -31.98
N ILE A 19 22.49 57.57 -33.14
CA ILE A 19 21.20 57.06 -33.63
C ILE A 19 21.28 55.57 -33.93
N LEU A 20 22.39 55.11 -34.49
CA LEU A 20 22.58 53.69 -34.82
C LEU A 20 22.68 52.82 -33.55
N VAL A 21 23.38 53.27 -32.52
CA VAL A 21 23.49 52.59 -31.21
C VAL A 21 22.14 52.55 -30.52
N THR A 22 21.38 53.62 -30.50
CA THR A 22 20.05 53.64 -29.88
C THR A 22 19.06 52.73 -30.63
N MET A 23 19.12 52.66 -31.95
CA MET A 23 18.29 51.75 -32.72
C MET A 23 18.65 50.29 -32.42
N PHE A 24 19.92 49.96 -32.29
CA PHE A 24 20.38 48.61 -31.88
C PHE A 24 19.90 48.25 -30.49
N LEU A 25 19.97 49.17 -29.53
CA LEU A 25 19.47 48.96 -28.15
C LEU A 25 17.99 48.69 -28.12
N ILE A 26 17.19 49.44 -28.90
CA ILE A 26 15.73 49.23 -28.99
C ILE A 26 15.42 47.84 -29.58
N ILE A 27 16.13 47.39 -30.61
CA ILE A 27 15.94 46.08 -31.19
C ILE A 27 16.26 44.97 -30.16
N ILE A 28 17.39 45.06 -29.48
CA ILE A 28 17.78 44.10 -28.45
C ILE A 28 16.76 44.04 -27.31
N MET A 29 16.32 45.18 -26.78
CA MET A 29 15.28 45.25 -25.75
C MET A 29 13.94 44.65 -26.22
N SER A 30 13.54 44.92 -27.48
CA SER A 30 12.33 44.32 -28.05
C SER A 30 12.40 42.82 -28.13
N LEU A 31 13.55 42.25 -28.51
CA LEU A 31 13.76 40.80 -28.59
C LEU A 31 13.72 40.17 -27.18
N ILE A 32 14.30 40.83 -26.17
CA ILE A 32 14.24 40.35 -24.79
C ILE A 32 12.81 40.33 -24.27
N VAL A 33 12.03 41.40 -24.51
CA VAL A 33 10.62 41.48 -24.11
C VAL A 33 9.78 40.40 -24.78
N LEU A 34 9.99 40.16 -26.09
CA LEU A 34 9.30 39.09 -26.81
C LEU A 34 9.65 37.70 -26.27
N ALA A 35 10.91 37.45 -25.92
CA ALA A 35 11.34 36.19 -25.33
C ALA A 35 10.71 35.99 -23.94
N MET A 36 10.71 37.01 -23.08
CA MET A 36 10.08 36.96 -21.77
C MET A 36 8.56 36.77 -21.86
N SER A 37 7.89 37.43 -22.79
CA SER A 37 6.46 37.27 -23.01
C SER A 37 6.08 35.85 -23.40
N LYS A 38 6.87 35.19 -24.26
CA LYS A 38 6.65 33.77 -24.63
C LYS A 38 6.83 32.85 -23.43
N ASN A 39 7.87 33.07 -22.63
CA ASN A 39 8.09 32.28 -21.42
C ASN A 39 6.96 32.47 -20.39
N ALA A 40 6.53 33.72 -20.14
CA ALA A 40 5.43 34.01 -19.24
C ALA A 40 4.12 33.32 -19.67
N ASN A 41 3.79 33.35 -20.95
CA ASN A 41 2.61 32.66 -21.49
C ASN A 41 2.71 31.13 -21.31
N ARG A 42 3.90 30.56 -21.49
CA ARG A 42 4.14 29.12 -21.27
C ARG A 42 3.98 28.74 -19.79
N GLU A 43 4.55 29.53 -18.90
CA GLU A 43 4.42 29.31 -17.45
C GLU A 43 2.97 29.43 -16.96
N GLN A 44 2.23 30.41 -17.48
CA GLN A 44 0.79 30.57 -17.18
C GLN A 44 -0.01 29.33 -17.62
N ARG A 45 0.22 28.82 -18.82
CA ARG A 45 -0.45 27.59 -19.31
C ARG A 45 -0.09 26.39 -18.42
N GLN A 46 1.17 26.21 -18.10
CA GLN A 46 1.61 25.13 -17.22
C GLN A 46 1.00 25.25 -15.80
N SER A 47 0.88 26.46 -15.28
CA SER A 47 0.23 26.70 -14.01
C SER A 47 -1.26 26.36 -14.04
N LEU A 48 -1.97 26.77 -15.11
CA LEU A 48 -3.38 26.41 -15.30
C LEU A 48 -3.57 24.91 -15.45
N ASP A 49 -2.73 24.23 -16.24
CA ASP A 49 -2.80 22.77 -16.41
C ASP A 49 -2.59 22.02 -15.08
N ARG A 50 -1.68 22.51 -14.22
CA ARG A 50 -1.49 21.96 -12.88
C ARG A 50 -2.73 22.17 -12.02
N GLN A 51 -3.29 23.39 -11.97
CA GLN A 51 -4.49 23.69 -11.20
C GLN A 51 -5.69 22.84 -11.65
N LEU A 52 -5.89 22.69 -12.96
CA LEU A 52 -6.97 21.86 -13.50
C LEU A 52 -6.72 20.38 -13.19
N SER A 53 -5.47 19.93 -13.23
CA SER A 53 -5.09 18.58 -12.83
C SER A 53 -5.40 18.31 -11.35
N ASP A 54 -5.09 19.26 -10.47
CA ASP A 54 -5.38 19.14 -9.04
C ASP A 54 -6.91 19.18 -8.80
N GLN A 55 -7.64 20.03 -9.49
CA GLN A 55 -9.11 20.05 -9.43
C GLN A 55 -9.71 18.71 -9.90
N ALA A 56 -9.21 18.14 -11.00
CA ALA A 56 -9.65 16.84 -11.48
C ALA A 56 -9.35 15.72 -10.48
N PHE A 57 -8.19 15.79 -9.80
CA PHE A 57 -7.84 14.87 -8.71
C PHE A 57 -8.83 14.98 -7.53
N TYR A 58 -9.13 16.20 -7.06
CA TYR A 58 -10.08 16.40 -5.97
C TYR A 58 -11.50 15.97 -6.36
N ASN A 59 -11.91 16.17 -7.61
CA ASN A 59 -13.18 15.68 -8.11
C ASN A 59 -13.24 14.15 -8.08
N ALA A 60 -12.16 13.45 -8.46
CA ALA A 60 -12.07 12.00 -8.33
C ALA A 60 -12.16 11.56 -6.86
N MET A 61 -11.45 12.25 -5.95
CA MET A 61 -11.52 11.96 -4.51
C MET A 61 -12.91 12.17 -3.93
N THR A 62 -13.65 13.18 -4.40
CA THR A 62 -15.06 13.36 -4.02
C THR A 62 -15.90 12.16 -4.43
N GLY A 63 -15.70 11.65 -5.65
CA GLY A 63 -16.37 10.44 -6.12
C GLY A 63 -16.02 9.22 -5.26
N ILE A 64 -14.76 9.06 -4.89
CA ILE A 64 -14.31 7.96 -4.00
C ILE A 64 -15.01 8.05 -2.65
N ASN A 65 -15.04 9.22 -2.02
CA ASN A 65 -15.63 9.41 -0.69
C ASN A 65 -17.15 9.19 -0.69
N ASP A 66 -17.84 9.69 -1.72
CA ASP A 66 -19.29 9.50 -1.86
C ASP A 66 -19.63 8.01 -2.00
N TRP A 67 -18.88 7.28 -2.83
CA TRP A 67 -19.10 5.86 -3.06
C TRP A 67 -18.64 4.98 -1.91
N ASP A 68 -17.56 5.33 -1.25
CA ASP A 68 -17.10 4.65 -0.05
C ASP A 68 -18.20 4.64 1.03
N LYS A 69 -18.72 5.82 1.34
CA LYS A 69 -19.83 5.94 2.28
C LYS A 69 -21.07 5.14 1.83
N TYR A 70 -21.45 5.24 0.56
CA TYR A 70 -22.61 4.53 0.04
C TYR A 70 -22.47 3.02 0.12
N ILE A 71 -21.29 2.47 -0.21
CA ILE A 71 -21.00 1.04 -0.14
C ILE A 71 -21.09 0.53 1.31
N ILE A 72 -20.52 1.28 2.27
CA ILE A 72 -20.56 0.92 3.68
C ILE A 72 -21.97 1.01 4.24
N ASP A 73 -22.68 2.11 4.02
CA ASP A 73 -24.02 2.35 4.56
C ASP A 73 -25.06 1.34 4.04
N ASN A 74 -24.88 0.85 2.82
CA ASN A 74 -25.81 -0.09 2.17
C ASN A 74 -25.30 -1.54 2.13
N ASN A 75 -24.16 -1.85 2.76
CA ASN A 75 -23.56 -3.18 2.77
C ASN A 75 -23.43 -3.80 1.36
N ILE A 76 -22.99 -3.03 0.39
CA ILE A 76 -22.93 -3.47 -1.00
C ILE A 76 -21.82 -4.50 -1.18
N VAL A 77 -22.18 -5.67 -1.72
CA VAL A 77 -21.21 -6.73 -2.07
C VAL A 77 -21.22 -6.92 -3.58
N GLY A 78 -20.03 -7.04 -4.16
CA GLY A 78 -19.86 -7.29 -5.59
C GLY A 78 -18.94 -6.26 -6.25
N GLN A 79 -19.06 -6.19 -7.58
CA GLN A 79 -18.22 -5.27 -8.37
C GLN A 79 -19.06 -4.51 -9.38
N LYS A 80 -18.63 -3.29 -9.66
CA LYS A 80 -19.10 -2.47 -10.77
C LYS A 80 -17.93 -2.11 -11.66
N THR A 81 -17.95 -2.59 -12.88
CA THR A 81 -16.87 -2.41 -13.87
C THR A 81 -17.19 -1.39 -14.96
N ASN A 82 -18.45 -0.94 -15.05
CA ASN A 82 -18.94 -0.03 -16.07
C ASN A 82 -19.40 1.30 -15.47
N CYS A 83 -19.16 2.39 -16.20
CA CYS A 83 -19.62 3.73 -15.86
C CYS A 83 -21.04 4.03 -16.35
N ASP A 84 -21.58 3.20 -17.24
CA ASP A 84 -22.75 3.51 -18.06
C ASP A 84 -24.11 3.21 -17.41
N VAL A 85 -24.11 2.48 -16.30
CA VAL A 85 -25.35 2.09 -15.63
C VAL A 85 -25.47 2.77 -14.27
N PRO A 86 -26.49 3.58 -14.05
CA PRO A 86 -26.70 4.19 -12.74
C PRO A 86 -27.38 3.23 -11.78
N PRO A 87 -26.73 2.75 -10.72
CA PRO A 87 -27.37 2.75 -9.42
C PRO A 87 -27.04 4.05 -8.71
N LEU A 88 -27.91 4.50 -7.84
CA LEU A 88 -27.64 5.63 -6.96
C LEU A 88 -26.61 5.24 -5.86
N PRO A 89 -25.62 6.09 -5.54
CA PRO A 89 -25.40 7.42 -6.11
C PRO A 89 -24.98 7.33 -7.57
N ALA A 90 -25.35 8.34 -8.36
CA ALA A 90 -24.99 8.34 -9.76
C ALA A 90 -23.46 8.20 -9.91
N PRO A 91 -22.96 7.28 -10.77
CA PRO A 91 -21.54 7.08 -10.99
C PRO A 91 -20.89 8.31 -11.64
N GLN A 92 -21.74 9.21 -12.12
CA GLN A 92 -21.37 10.50 -12.68
C GLN A 92 -22.06 11.58 -11.85
N LYS A 93 -21.28 12.52 -11.32
CA LYS A 93 -21.78 13.63 -10.51
C LYS A 93 -21.24 14.94 -11.06
N GLN A 94 -22.14 15.79 -11.50
CA GLN A 94 -21.80 17.18 -11.82
C GLN A 94 -21.59 17.94 -10.51
N ILE A 95 -20.42 18.53 -10.34
CA ILE A 95 -20.07 19.36 -9.17
C ILE A 95 -20.40 20.81 -9.49
N ASP A 96 -19.92 21.29 -10.66
CA ASP A 96 -20.24 22.59 -11.24
C ASP A 96 -20.21 22.53 -12.78
N SER A 97 -20.31 23.65 -13.47
CA SER A 97 -20.32 23.72 -14.94
C SER A 97 -19.06 23.13 -15.60
N ASN A 98 -17.91 23.14 -14.89
CA ASN A 98 -16.61 22.73 -15.40
C ASN A 98 -16.01 21.51 -14.69
N ASN A 99 -16.58 21.10 -13.55
CA ASN A 99 -16.06 20.06 -12.67
C ASN A 99 -17.09 18.96 -12.48
N SER A 100 -16.65 17.73 -12.63
CA SER A 100 -17.51 16.57 -12.46
C SER A 100 -16.72 15.32 -12.05
N VAL A 101 -17.43 14.38 -11.42
CA VAL A 101 -17.02 12.99 -11.34
C VAL A 101 -17.54 12.32 -12.60
N SER A 102 -16.66 11.90 -13.49
CA SER A 102 -17.07 11.33 -14.78
C SER A 102 -17.38 9.85 -14.71
N CYS A 103 -16.71 9.12 -13.79
CA CYS A 103 -16.90 7.68 -13.62
C CYS A 103 -16.48 7.24 -12.24
N VAL A 104 -17.23 6.30 -11.64
CA VAL A 104 -16.77 5.56 -10.47
C VAL A 104 -17.04 4.08 -10.66
N MET A 105 -16.02 3.27 -10.48
CA MET A 105 -16.08 1.81 -10.46
C MET A 105 -15.67 1.32 -9.07
N TYR A 106 -16.17 0.19 -8.64
CA TYR A 106 -15.79 -0.40 -7.36
C TYR A 106 -15.74 -1.92 -7.42
N ASN A 107 -14.99 -2.50 -6.48
CA ASN A 107 -14.95 -3.94 -6.25
C ASN A 107 -14.76 -4.20 -4.75
N THR A 108 -15.74 -4.86 -4.13
CA THR A 108 -15.72 -5.27 -2.71
C THR A 108 -15.24 -6.72 -2.53
N THR A 109 -15.01 -7.42 -3.63
CA THR A 109 -14.54 -8.81 -3.67
C THR A 109 -13.34 -8.94 -4.61
N PRO A 110 -12.27 -8.17 -4.38
CA PRO A 110 -11.09 -8.24 -5.24
C PRO A 110 -10.45 -9.63 -5.17
N SER A 111 -9.94 -10.11 -6.30
CA SER A 111 -9.23 -11.39 -6.36
C SER A 111 -7.95 -11.40 -5.52
N ASN A 112 -7.35 -10.22 -5.33
CA ASN A 112 -6.14 -10.03 -4.55
C ASN A 112 -6.33 -8.87 -3.59
N LEU A 113 -5.97 -9.08 -2.33
CA LEU A 113 -5.87 -8.01 -1.34
C LEU A 113 -4.44 -7.45 -1.39
N GLU A 114 -4.29 -6.14 -1.45
CA GLU A 114 -3.00 -5.48 -1.57
C GLU A 114 -2.80 -4.47 -0.45
N TYR A 115 -1.66 -4.55 0.23
CA TYR A 115 -1.30 -3.69 1.35
C TYR A 115 0.13 -3.17 1.16
N ASP A 116 0.30 -1.85 1.22
CA ASP A 116 1.60 -1.21 1.28
C ASP A 116 1.99 -1.02 2.74
N LEU A 117 2.94 -1.82 3.22
CA LEU A 117 3.38 -1.81 4.60
C LEU A 117 4.77 -1.17 4.74
N GLN A 118 4.93 -0.28 5.71
CA GLN A 118 6.24 0.20 6.11
C GLN A 118 6.94 -0.85 6.98
N GLN A 119 8.22 -0.66 7.23
CA GLN A 119 8.97 -1.51 8.15
C GLN A 119 8.33 -1.47 9.54
N GLY A 120 7.97 -2.62 10.06
CA GLY A 120 7.35 -2.75 11.37
C GLY A 120 5.85 -2.46 11.41
N ASP A 121 5.26 -1.98 10.31
CA ASP A 121 3.81 -1.80 10.23
C ASP A 121 3.09 -3.13 10.08
N GLY A 122 1.95 -3.25 10.73
CA GLY A 122 1.05 -4.39 10.65
C GLY A 122 -0.35 -3.98 10.19
N VAL A 123 -1.03 -4.91 9.55
CA VAL A 123 -2.43 -4.80 9.18
C VAL A 123 -3.18 -6.05 9.60
N THR A 124 -4.39 -5.86 10.11
CA THR A 124 -5.30 -6.96 10.44
C THR A 124 -6.49 -6.92 9.49
N VAL A 125 -6.81 -8.06 8.91
CA VAL A 125 -7.90 -8.18 7.94
C VAL A 125 -8.68 -9.47 8.18
N THR A 126 -10.00 -9.40 8.02
CA THR A 126 -10.86 -10.60 8.02
C THR A 126 -10.89 -11.17 6.61
N LEU A 127 -10.50 -12.43 6.46
CA LEU A 127 -10.57 -13.18 5.24
C LEU A 127 -11.82 -14.07 5.27
N THR A 128 -12.85 -13.69 4.51
CA THR A 128 -14.05 -14.52 4.33
C THR A 128 -14.05 -15.02 2.90
N PRO A 129 -13.66 -16.29 2.64
CA PRO A 129 -13.63 -16.82 1.28
C PRO A 129 -15.04 -16.85 0.67
N ALA A 130 -15.18 -16.39 -0.57
CA ALA A 130 -16.45 -16.45 -1.29
C ALA A 130 -16.85 -17.89 -1.70
N SER A 131 -15.87 -18.81 -1.78
CA SER A 131 -16.04 -20.24 -2.00
C SER A 131 -14.91 -21.00 -1.28
N PRO A 132 -14.99 -22.34 -1.16
CA PRO A 132 -13.98 -23.10 -0.43
C PRO A 132 -12.55 -22.89 -0.99
N ILE A 133 -11.60 -22.67 -0.09
CA ILE A 133 -10.16 -22.52 -0.39
C ILE A 133 -9.36 -23.67 0.25
N ASN A 134 -8.26 -24.04 -0.39
CA ASN A 134 -7.26 -24.95 0.17
C ASN A 134 -5.86 -24.32 0.27
N GLU A 135 -5.68 -23.09 -0.21
CA GLU A 135 -4.40 -22.39 -0.14
C GLU A 135 -4.63 -20.89 0.07
N ILE A 136 -3.82 -20.27 0.95
CA ILE A 136 -3.66 -18.84 1.06
C ILE A 136 -2.24 -18.51 0.59
N ARG A 137 -2.13 -17.64 -0.41
CA ARG A 137 -0.86 -17.26 -0.99
C ARG A 137 -0.52 -15.82 -0.61
N PHE A 138 0.69 -15.67 -0.07
CA PHE A 138 1.29 -14.38 0.22
C PHE A 138 2.35 -14.07 -0.83
N THR A 139 2.30 -12.88 -1.39
CA THR A 139 3.35 -12.37 -2.28
C THR A 139 3.89 -11.08 -1.67
N VAL A 140 5.17 -11.06 -1.37
CA VAL A 140 5.87 -9.87 -0.85
C VAL A 140 6.73 -9.30 -1.96
N THR A 141 6.47 -8.05 -2.32
CA THR A 141 7.24 -7.31 -3.34
C THR A 141 8.02 -6.20 -2.67
N GLY A 142 9.33 -6.21 -2.82
CA GLY A 142 10.21 -5.18 -2.29
C GLY A 142 10.11 -3.87 -3.06
N ARG A 143 10.42 -2.75 -2.39
CA ARG A 143 10.40 -1.40 -2.96
C ARG A 143 11.74 -1.00 -3.59
N GLY A 144 12.44 -1.83 -4.27
CA GLY A 144 13.73 -1.48 -4.84
C GLY A 144 14.19 -2.44 -5.93
N VAL A 145 15.23 -2.02 -6.64
CA VAL A 145 15.95 -2.88 -7.58
C VAL A 145 17.06 -3.58 -6.81
N GLY A 146 16.99 -4.89 -6.68
CA GLY A 146 18.01 -5.68 -5.99
C GLY A 146 17.55 -7.11 -5.74
N ASP A 147 18.47 -7.95 -5.30
CA ASP A 147 18.20 -9.35 -5.04
C ASP A 147 17.44 -9.54 -3.72
N ALA A 148 16.54 -10.51 -3.70
CA ALA A 148 15.86 -10.98 -2.50
C ALA A 148 16.79 -11.69 -1.49
N LEU A 149 18.09 -11.77 -1.81
CA LEU A 149 19.12 -12.38 -0.99
C LEU A 149 19.41 -11.51 0.23
N CYS A 150 18.63 -11.68 1.27
CA CYS A 150 18.71 -10.89 2.49
C CYS A 150 19.65 -11.49 3.55
N GLY A 151 20.42 -12.50 3.21
CA GLY A 151 21.34 -13.14 4.16
C GLY A 151 20.64 -13.96 5.25
N PHE A 152 19.38 -14.31 5.07
CA PHE A 152 18.69 -15.24 5.96
C PHE A 152 19.20 -16.67 5.73
N ASN A 153 20.24 -17.05 6.48
CA ASN A 153 20.93 -18.33 6.30
C ASN A 153 20.42 -19.39 7.29
N SER A 154 19.58 -19.03 8.25
CA SER A 154 19.09 -19.95 9.28
C SER A 154 17.62 -19.70 9.58
N LEU A 155 16.85 -20.77 9.70
CA LEU A 155 15.45 -20.73 10.15
C LEU A 155 15.33 -20.67 11.68
N THR A 156 16.43 -20.93 12.40
CA THR A 156 16.43 -20.98 13.86
C THR A 156 16.77 -19.67 14.54
N GLN A 157 17.31 -18.72 13.78
CA GLN A 157 17.70 -17.42 14.31
C GLN A 157 17.28 -16.32 13.33
N MET A 158 16.47 -15.41 13.82
CA MET A 158 16.17 -14.16 13.12
C MET A 158 17.37 -13.22 13.26
N PRO A 159 17.93 -12.70 12.17
CA PRO A 159 19.05 -11.75 12.26
C PRO A 159 18.60 -10.47 12.97
N ARG A 160 19.52 -9.85 13.72
CA ARG A 160 19.26 -8.53 14.32
C ARG A 160 19.12 -7.45 13.26
N ASP A 161 19.99 -7.52 12.25
CA ASP A 161 20.04 -6.56 11.15
C ASP A 161 20.09 -7.32 9.83
N VAL A 162 19.42 -6.75 8.85
CA VAL A 162 19.41 -7.26 7.49
C VAL A 162 20.31 -6.41 6.63
N SER A 163 21.05 -7.03 5.73
CA SER A 163 21.92 -6.34 4.78
C SER A 163 21.22 -5.14 4.14
N ALA A 164 21.94 -4.02 3.98
CA ALA A 164 21.44 -2.83 3.30
C ALA A 164 20.99 -3.12 1.86
N THR A 165 21.55 -4.16 1.24
CA THR A 165 21.21 -4.63 -0.12
C THR A 165 19.92 -5.45 -0.18
N CYS A 166 19.37 -5.88 0.95
CA CYS A 166 18.11 -6.58 1.01
C CYS A 166 16.95 -5.65 0.64
N ASN A 167 16.15 -6.04 -0.33
CA ASN A 167 15.01 -5.25 -0.81
C ASN A 167 13.65 -5.80 -0.40
N VAL A 168 13.60 -7.02 0.14
CA VAL A 168 12.36 -7.67 0.54
C VAL A 168 12.37 -7.89 2.06
N GLY A 169 11.29 -7.48 2.72
CA GLY A 169 11.11 -7.72 4.16
C GLY A 169 10.71 -9.16 4.46
N ALA A 170 11.03 -9.62 5.68
CA ALA A 170 10.43 -10.84 6.20
C ALA A 170 8.97 -10.58 6.57
N LEU A 171 8.10 -11.55 6.28
CA LEU A 171 6.67 -11.44 6.57
C LEU A 171 6.35 -12.25 7.84
N GLU A 172 5.83 -11.59 8.85
CA GLU A 172 5.12 -12.22 9.94
C GLU A 172 3.64 -12.30 9.56
N ALA A 173 3.05 -13.50 9.61
CA ALA A 173 1.64 -13.72 9.35
C ALA A 173 1.03 -14.54 10.48
N ASN A 174 0.00 -13.99 11.11
CA ASN A 174 -0.80 -14.67 12.11
C ASN A 174 -2.20 -14.90 11.55
N LEU A 175 -2.56 -16.15 11.38
CA LEU A 175 -3.84 -16.58 10.84
C LEU A 175 -4.65 -17.29 11.92
N VAL A 176 -5.80 -16.74 12.27
CA VAL A 176 -6.69 -17.26 13.30
C VAL A 176 -8.03 -17.62 12.69
N ASN A 177 -8.46 -18.86 12.87
CA ASN A 177 -9.81 -19.28 12.47
C ASN A 177 -10.83 -18.69 13.45
N THR A 178 -11.79 -17.91 12.95
CA THR A 178 -12.75 -17.17 13.76
C THR A 178 -14.14 -17.83 13.84
N THR A 179 -14.27 -19.09 13.43
CA THR A 179 -15.54 -19.84 13.55
C THR A 179 -15.99 -19.95 15.01
N SER A 180 -15.08 -19.98 15.95
CA SER A 180 -15.39 -19.93 17.38
C SER A 180 -14.34 -19.06 18.08
N LEU A 181 -14.81 -18.08 18.86
CA LEU A 181 -13.96 -17.17 19.64
C LEU A 181 -13.65 -17.72 21.05
N ALA A 182 -13.98 -18.99 21.33
CA ALA A 182 -13.58 -19.63 22.56
C ALA A 182 -12.04 -19.70 22.67
N ARG A 183 -11.51 -19.42 23.86
CA ARG A 183 -10.05 -19.33 24.10
C ARG A 183 -9.30 -20.57 23.61
N ASP A 184 -9.81 -21.76 23.89
CA ASP A 184 -9.17 -23.01 23.49
C ASP A 184 -9.18 -23.19 21.96
N ASN A 185 -10.25 -22.76 21.30
CA ASN A 185 -10.33 -22.81 19.85
C ASN A 185 -9.34 -21.82 19.21
N LEU A 186 -9.25 -20.59 19.72
CA LEU A 186 -8.28 -19.60 19.25
C LEU A 186 -6.85 -20.10 19.45
N ARG A 187 -6.54 -20.72 20.59
CA ARG A 187 -5.22 -21.30 20.87
C ARG A 187 -4.87 -22.45 19.92
N ASN A 188 -5.81 -23.33 19.66
CA ASN A 188 -5.58 -24.56 18.88
C ASN A 188 -5.67 -24.34 17.37
N ASN A 189 -6.39 -23.31 16.93
CA ASN A 189 -6.64 -23.01 15.52
C ASN A 189 -5.95 -21.71 15.05
N SER A 190 -4.93 -21.25 15.77
CA SER A 190 -4.09 -20.14 15.34
C SER A 190 -2.79 -20.66 14.72
N PHE A 191 -2.36 -19.98 13.68
CA PHE A 191 -1.08 -20.18 13.03
C PHE A 191 -0.28 -18.89 13.07
N ILE A 192 0.97 -18.95 13.52
CA ILE A 192 1.91 -17.84 13.45
C ILE A 192 3.11 -18.29 12.62
N GLY A 193 3.33 -17.64 11.49
CA GLY A 193 4.42 -17.92 10.58
C GLY A 193 5.34 -16.72 10.41
N TYR A 194 6.66 -17.00 10.38
CA TYR A 194 7.69 -16.05 10.00
C TYR A 194 8.28 -16.50 8.67
N PHE A 195 8.05 -15.72 7.64
CA PHE A 195 8.43 -16.05 6.26
C PHE A 195 9.63 -15.23 5.84
N LEU A 196 10.74 -15.89 5.61
CA LEU A 196 12.02 -15.27 5.34
C LEU A 196 12.32 -15.27 3.83
N PRO A 197 12.66 -14.13 3.23
CA PRO A 197 13.07 -14.11 1.83
C PRO A 197 14.42 -14.81 1.64
N THR A 198 14.49 -15.70 0.65
CA THR A 198 15.74 -16.38 0.27
C THR A 198 15.86 -16.47 -1.24
N GLY A 199 17.09 -16.38 -1.74
CA GLY A 199 17.38 -16.59 -3.17
C GLY A 199 17.53 -18.04 -3.57
N THR A 200 17.57 -18.98 -2.61
CA THR A 200 17.57 -20.41 -2.91
C THR A 200 16.15 -20.89 -3.14
N ALA A 201 15.91 -21.55 -4.26
CA ALA A 201 14.60 -22.08 -4.66
C ALA A 201 14.16 -23.25 -3.75
N THR A 202 13.89 -22.97 -2.50
CA THR A 202 13.17 -23.87 -1.63
C THR A 202 11.67 -23.65 -1.85
N SER A 203 10.90 -24.71 -1.83
CA SER A 203 9.45 -24.62 -1.99
C SER A 203 8.86 -23.73 -0.89
N GLY A 204 8.53 -22.49 -1.22
CA GLY A 204 7.86 -21.56 -0.31
C GLY A 204 6.44 -22.02 0.00
N ALA A 205 6.30 -23.19 0.63
CA ALA A 205 5.01 -23.79 0.97
C ALA A 205 5.06 -24.40 2.37
N ILE A 206 3.99 -24.22 3.12
CA ILE A 206 3.76 -24.86 4.42
C ILE A 206 2.33 -25.39 4.46
N SER A 207 2.15 -26.54 5.10
CA SER A 207 0.82 -27.11 5.32
C SER A 207 0.39 -26.87 6.77
N ILE A 208 -0.82 -26.35 6.94
CA ILE A 208 -1.45 -26.15 8.24
C ILE A 208 -2.49 -27.24 8.41
N ALA A 209 -2.38 -28.01 9.50
CA ALA A 209 -3.42 -28.95 9.86
C ALA A 209 -4.66 -28.17 10.33
N SER A 210 -5.80 -28.38 9.69
CA SER A 210 -7.07 -27.85 10.15
C SER A 210 -7.61 -28.72 11.26
N GLY A 211 -7.72 -28.17 12.47
CA GLY A 211 -8.71 -28.61 13.46
C GLY A 211 -8.35 -29.71 14.45
N THR A 212 -7.11 -30.13 14.63
CA THR A 212 -6.78 -31.06 15.71
C THR A 212 -5.49 -30.67 16.42
N GLY A 213 -5.60 -29.87 17.47
CA GLY A 213 -4.74 -29.88 18.66
C GLY A 213 -3.23 -29.65 18.54
N THR A 214 -2.68 -29.49 17.36
CA THR A 214 -1.29 -29.13 17.18
C THR A 214 -1.19 -27.64 16.89
N SER A 215 -0.81 -26.88 17.91
CA SER A 215 -0.52 -25.47 17.76
C SER A 215 0.64 -25.29 16.76
N ASN A 216 0.35 -24.84 15.56
CA ASN A 216 1.35 -24.44 14.56
C ASN A 216 1.90 -23.04 14.92
N GLN A 217 2.25 -22.84 16.19
CA GLN A 217 2.75 -21.57 16.68
C GLN A 217 4.25 -21.46 16.42
N GLY A 218 4.66 -20.33 15.86
CA GLY A 218 6.08 -20.00 15.72
C GLY A 218 6.82 -20.73 14.60
N VAL A 219 6.16 -21.07 13.52
CA VAL A 219 6.79 -21.71 12.37
C VAL A 219 7.60 -20.71 11.57
N THR A 220 8.86 -21.02 11.32
CA THR A 220 9.73 -20.22 10.45
C THR A 220 9.96 -20.97 9.13
N GLN A 221 9.78 -20.33 7.99
CA GLN A 221 9.95 -20.92 6.68
C GLN A 221 10.51 -19.93 5.67
N TYR A 222 11.19 -20.45 4.64
CA TYR A 222 11.66 -19.63 3.55
C TYR A 222 10.55 -19.37 2.52
N MET A 223 10.49 -18.13 2.02
CA MET A 223 9.72 -17.79 0.83
C MET A 223 10.52 -18.15 -0.41
N SER A 224 9.83 -18.54 -1.49
CA SER A 224 10.44 -18.70 -2.81
C SER A 224 10.53 -17.33 -3.48
N CYS A 225 11.73 -16.85 -3.75
CA CYS A 225 11.97 -15.53 -4.30
C CYS A 225 12.52 -15.57 -5.72
N SER A 226 12.04 -14.62 -6.56
CA SER A 226 12.55 -14.34 -7.89
C SER A 226 12.69 -12.80 -8.02
N GLY A 227 13.91 -12.31 -8.06
CA GLY A 227 14.19 -10.88 -7.99
C GLY A 227 13.65 -10.26 -6.70
N SER A 228 12.88 -9.19 -6.83
CA SER A 228 12.25 -8.48 -5.69
C SER A 228 10.89 -9.05 -5.25
N VAL A 229 10.47 -10.18 -5.80
CA VAL A 229 9.17 -10.80 -5.50
C VAL A 229 9.38 -12.15 -4.82
N CYS A 230 8.82 -12.30 -3.62
CA CYS A 230 8.86 -13.52 -2.84
C CYS A 230 7.45 -14.07 -2.62
N VAL A 231 7.28 -15.37 -2.76
CA VAL A 231 5.99 -16.05 -2.63
C VAL A 231 6.05 -17.08 -1.51
N MET A 232 5.01 -17.08 -0.67
CA MET A 232 4.75 -18.10 0.33
C MET A 232 3.35 -18.68 0.16
N ARG A 233 3.23 -19.99 0.20
CA ARG A 233 1.96 -20.72 0.11
C ARG A 233 1.65 -21.37 1.46
N VAL A 234 0.49 -21.06 1.98
CA VAL A 234 -0.03 -21.69 3.20
C VAL A 234 -1.17 -22.61 2.77
N THR A 235 -0.89 -23.92 2.74
CA THR A 235 -1.85 -24.92 2.32
C THR A 235 -2.66 -25.38 3.53
N LEU A 236 -3.98 -25.35 3.41
CA LEU A 236 -4.93 -25.86 4.39
C LEU A 236 -5.12 -27.36 4.17
N SER A 237 -5.19 -28.14 5.23
CA SER A 237 -5.32 -29.61 5.14
C SER A 237 -6.67 -30.06 4.55
N ALA A 238 -7.67 -29.19 4.57
CA ALA A 238 -8.99 -29.43 3.95
C ALA A 238 -9.54 -28.14 3.32
N LEU A 239 -10.45 -28.31 2.36
CA LEU A 239 -11.21 -27.19 1.82
C LEU A 239 -11.97 -26.47 2.94
N SER A 240 -11.81 -25.17 3.01
CA SER A 240 -12.40 -24.34 4.08
C SER A 240 -13.13 -23.14 3.53
N THR A 241 -14.33 -22.92 4.04
CA THR A 241 -15.11 -21.67 3.88
C THR A 241 -15.09 -20.82 5.15
N ASN A 242 -14.30 -21.28 6.15
CA ASN A 242 -14.27 -20.61 7.43
C ASN A 242 -13.68 -19.20 7.29
N PRO A 243 -14.19 -18.22 8.03
CA PRO A 243 -13.57 -16.93 8.13
C PRO A 243 -12.27 -17.01 8.96
N TYR A 244 -11.25 -16.30 8.49
CA TYR A 244 -9.96 -16.17 9.18
C TYR A 244 -9.70 -14.70 9.51
N LEU A 245 -9.14 -14.44 10.68
CA LEU A 245 -8.50 -13.18 11.00
C LEU A 245 -7.02 -13.31 10.66
N LEU A 246 -6.56 -12.51 9.71
CA LEU A 246 -5.17 -12.45 9.31
C LEU A 246 -4.54 -11.16 9.83
N HIS A 247 -3.53 -11.29 10.68
CA HIS A 247 -2.63 -10.21 11.01
C HIS A 247 -1.30 -10.40 10.28
N MET A 248 -0.86 -9.37 9.56
CA MET A 248 0.39 -9.37 8.81
C MET A 248 1.26 -8.21 9.24
N LYS A 249 2.57 -8.44 9.29
CA LYS A 249 3.56 -7.41 9.58
C LYS A 249 4.81 -7.63 8.74
N LEU A 250 5.36 -6.55 8.17
CA LEU A 250 6.65 -6.60 7.51
C LEU A 250 7.77 -6.23 8.48
N LEU A 251 8.74 -7.12 8.57
CA LEU A 251 9.94 -6.94 9.38
C LEU A 251 11.10 -6.53 8.47
N TYR A 252 11.98 -5.69 8.99
CA TYR A 252 13.23 -5.21 8.39
C TYR A 252 13.09 -4.24 7.22
N LYS A 253 12.17 -4.44 6.28
CA LYS A 253 12.00 -3.60 5.08
C LYS A 253 10.53 -3.33 4.79
N ALA A 254 10.27 -2.17 4.22
CA ALA A 254 8.98 -1.84 3.66
C ALA A 254 8.73 -2.60 2.34
N GLY A 255 7.46 -2.85 2.03
CA GLY A 255 7.09 -3.55 0.81
C GLY A 255 5.60 -3.61 0.59
N LYS A 256 5.23 -4.19 -0.55
CA LYS A 256 3.84 -4.49 -0.88
C LYS A 256 3.57 -5.96 -0.56
N VAL A 257 2.54 -6.22 0.22
CA VAL A 257 2.05 -7.57 0.50
C VAL A 257 0.75 -7.79 -0.25
N THR A 258 0.70 -8.87 -1.03
CA THR A 258 -0.52 -9.31 -1.72
C THR A 258 -0.96 -10.62 -1.12
N VAL A 259 -2.26 -10.74 -0.81
CA VAL A 259 -2.88 -11.96 -0.26
C VAL A 259 -3.96 -12.43 -1.22
N ALA A 260 -3.93 -13.71 -1.58
CA ALA A 260 -4.92 -14.34 -2.46
C ALA A 260 -5.32 -15.71 -1.95
N GLY A 261 -6.61 -16.05 -2.05
CA GLY A 261 -7.13 -17.39 -1.78
C GLY A 261 -7.13 -18.24 -3.05
N TYR A 262 -6.90 -19.55 -2.89
CA TYR A 262 -6.91 -20.48 -4.01
C TYR A 262 -7.69 -21.76 -3.67
N ASN A 263 -8.30 -22.33 -4.71
CA ASN A 263 -8.78 -23.70 -4.74
C ASN A 263 -8.11 -24.38 -5.92
N GLY A 264 -7.05 -25.13 -5.64
CA GLY A 264 -6.14 -25.62 -6.67
C GLY A 264 -5.49 -24.48 -7.46
N ALA A 265 -5.77 -24.39 -8.75
CA ALA A 265 -5.28 -23.30 -9.62
C ALA A 265 -6.22 -22.09 -9.69
N THR A 266 -7.44 -22.21 -9.17
CA THR A 266 -8.47 -21.16 -9.30
C THR A 266 -8.35 -20.17 -8.14
N VAL A 267 -8.29 -18.87 -8.48
CA VAL A 267 -8.32 -17.80 -7.48
C VAL A 267 -9.73 -17.66 -6.91
N VAL A 268 -9.80 -17.62 -5.59
CA VAL A 268 -11.05 -17.40 -4.84
C VAL A 268 -10.97 -16.05 -4.15
N PRO A 269 -11.87 -15.10 -4.45
CA PRO A 269 -11.88 -13.80 -3.81
C PRO A 269 -12.29 -13.90 -2.34
N PHE A 270 -11.84 -12.93 -1.54
CA PHE A 270 -12.29 -12.72 -0.17
C PHE A 270 -13.37 -11.65 -0.15
N SER A 271 -14.52 -11.98 0.42
CA SER A 271 -15.62 -11.04 0.57
C SER A 271 -15.37 -10.06 1.70
N ASN A 272 -15.70 -8.80 1.49
CA ASN A 272 -15.66 -7.72 2.50
C ASN A 272 -14.30 -7.51 3.20
N ALA A 273 -13.20 -7.99 2.61
CA ALA A 273 -11.86 -7.79 3.16
C ALA A 273 -11.27 -6.44 2.77
N GLN A 274 -11.40 -6.08 1.51
CA GLN A 274 -10.85 -4.84 0.95
C GLN A 274 -11.80 -4.27 -0.09
N LEU A 275 -12.01 -2.97 -0.03
CA LEU A 275 -12.73 -2.20 -1.03
C LEU A 275 -11.71 -1.56 -1.99
N MET A 276 -11.90 -1.77 -3.27
CA MET A 276 -11.21 -1.07 -4.33
C MET A 276 -12.21 -0.11 -4.99
N ILE A 277 -11.92 1.17 -4.97
CA ILE A 277 -12.68 2.20 -5.69
C ILE A 277 -11.75 2.86 -6.69
N ASP A 278 -12.25 3.02 -7.89
CA ASP A 278 -11.57 3.66 -9.02
C ASP A 278 -12.46 4.76 -9.56
N ALA A 279 -12.05 6.00 -9.37
CA ALA A 279 -12.82 7.17 -9.80
C ALA A 279 -12.04 8.02 -10.79
N THR A 280 -12.77 8.57 -11.74
CA THR A 280 -12.25 9.53 -12.70
C THR A 280 -12.92 10.88 -12.49
N GLY A 281 -12.13 11.86 -12.08
CA GLY A 281 -12.55 13.26 -11.98
C GLY A 281 -12.22 14.02 -13.26
N LYS A 282 -13.07 14.98 -13.58
CA LYS A 282 -12.93 15.87 -14.73
C LYS A 282 -12.93 17.32 -14.25
N ALA A 283 -11.97 18.11 -14.77
CA ALA A 283 -11.93 19.55 -14.65
C ALA A 283 -11.73 20.15 -16.04
N ARG A 284 -12.74 20.74 -16.61
CA ARG A 284 -12.83 21.16 -18.03
C ARG A 284 -12.52 19.99 -18.97
N ASP A 285 -11.36 20.00 -19.60
CA ASP A 285 -10.87 19.00 -20.55
C ASP A 285 -9.84 18.02 -19.95
N ILE A 286 -9.41 18.27 -18.69
CA ILE A 286 -8.45 17.42 -18.00
C ILE A 286 -9.18 16.33 -17.21
N LEU A 287 -8.74 15.10 -17.38
CA LEU A 287 -9.19 13.92 -16.67
C LEU A 287 -8.08 13.38 -15.77
N ARG A 288 -8.44 13.01 -14.53
CA ARG A 288 -7.57 12.29 -13.60
C ARG A 288 -8.28 11.08 -13.04
N ARG A 289 -7.62 9.93 -13.16
CA ARG A 289 -8.09 8.68 -12.60
C ARG A 289 -7.33 8.39 -11.32
N VAL A 290 -8.07 8.04 -10.26
CA VAL A 290 -7.54 7.72 -8.94
C VAL A 290 -8.13 6.40 -8.49
N GLN A 291 -7.27 5.47 -8.10
CA GLN A 291 -7.68 4.20 -7.51
C GLN A 291 -7.26 4.19 -6.04
N VAL A 292 -8.19 3.85 -5.17
CA VAL A 292 -7.96 3.70 -3.74
C VAL A 292 -8.35 2.28 -3.32
N ARG A 293 -7.51 1.68 -2.47
CA ARG A 293 -7.80 0.43 -1.78
C ARG A 293 -7.83 0.69 -0.29
N LYS A 294 -8.90 0.26 0.37
CA LYS A 294 -9.01 0.39 1.82
C LYS A 294 -9.63 -0.86 2.43
N PRO A 295 -9.28 -1.23 3.66
CA PRO A 295 -9.97 -2.32 4.36
C PRO A 295 -11.43 -1.93 4.60
N LEU A 296 -12.37 -2.82 4.29
CA LEU A 296 -13.80 -2.63 4.59
C LEU A 296 -14.09 -2.78 6.07
N ASN A 297 -13.33 -3.60 6.75
CA ASN A 297 -13.50 -3.89 8.18
C ASN A 297 -12.40 -3.20 8.98
N SER A 298 -12.55 -1.88 9.20
CA SER A 298 -11.57 -1.06 9.93
C SER A 298 -11.55 -1.28 11.45
N GLN A 299 -12.41 -2.17 11.98
CA GLN A 299 -12.50 -2.42 13.42
C GLN A 299 -11.25 -3.07 14.03
N TYR A 300 -10.33 -3.56 13.20
CA TYR A 300 -9.14 -4.27 13.64
C TYR A 300 -7.83 -3.63 13.15
N VAL A 301 -7.79 -2.30 13.07
CA VAL A 301 -6.51 -1.62 12.94
C VAL A 301 -5.80 -1.75 14.28
N THR A 302 -5.07 -2.84 14.43
CA THR A 302 -4.14 -2.94 15.55
C THR A 302 -3.04 -1.94 15.28
N THR A 303 -3.03 -0.87 16.04
CA THR A 303 -1.87 0.00 16.11
C THR A 303 -0.66 -0.85 16.49
N ASN A 304 0.50 -0.53 15.96
CA ASN A 304 1.80 -1.17 16.27
C ASN A 304 2.19 -1.09 17.75
N SER A 305 1.35 -0.52 18.58
CA SER A 305 1.58 -0.39 20.00
C SER A 305 1.20 -1.69 20.71
N SER A 306 2.16 -2.22 21.44
CA SER A 306 1.93 -3.04 22.61
C SER A 306 0.63 -2.63 23.31
N VAL A 307 -0.10 -3.60 23.83
CA VAL A 307 -1.33 -3.42 24.62
C VAL A 307 -1.24 -2.15 25.45
N ARG A 308 -2.11 -1.18 25.15
CA ARG A 308 -2.21 0.06 25.93
C ARG A 308 -3.31 -0.13 26.95
N THR A 309 -2.93 -0.27 28.20
CA THR A 309 -3.89 -0.25 29.31
C THR A 309 -3.91 1.13 29.96
N VAL A 310 -5.05 1.52 30.49
CA VAL A 310 -5.20 2.72 31.33
C VAL A 310 -4.80 2.42 32.77
N GLU A 311 -4.75 1.16 33.11
CA GLU A 311 -4.40 0.60 34.42
C GLU A 311 -3.21 -0.38 34.31
N ASP A 312 -2.74 -0.93 35.37
CA ASP A 312 -1.62 -1.84 35.42
C ASP A 312 -1.83 -3.09 34.55
N LEU A 313 -0.83 -3.42 33.73
CA LEU A 313 -0.85 -4.62 32.91
C LEU A 313 -0.27 -5.80 33.68
N CYS A 314 -1.11 -6.71 34.09
CA CYS A 314 -0.67 -7.96 34.67
C CYS A 314 -0.37 -8.99 33.58
N LYS A 315 0.88 -9.46 33.49
CA LYS A 315 1.32 -10.48 32.55
C LYS A 315 1.83 -11.69 33.34
N THR A 316 1.12 -12.81 33.23
CA THR A 316 1.64 -14.09 33.72
C THR A 316 2.59 -14.65 32.66
N LEU A 317 3.87 -14.80 32.99
CA LEU A 317 4.89 -15.41 32.16
C LEU A 317 5.05 -16.86 32.58
N GLU A 318 4.55 -17.79 31.77
CA GLU A 318 4.81 -19.21 31.96
C GLU A 318 6.15 -19.55 31.30
N VAL A 319 7.17 -19.81 32.11
CA VAL A 319 8.48 -20.24 31.62
C VAL A 319 8.53 -21.77 31.63
N VAL A 320 8.40 -22.35 30.46
CA VAL A 320 8.60 -23.80 30.31
C VAL A 320 10.10 -24.08 30.27
N LYS A 321 10.64 -24.69 31.31
CA LYS A 321 12.04 -25.16 31.35
C LYS A 321 12.17 -26.42 30.48
N TYR A 322 12.79 -26.29 29.33
CA TYR A 322 13.13 -27.44 28.49
C TYR A 322 14.36 -28.15 29.10
N THR A 323 14.16 -29.32 29.66
CA THR A 323 15.25 -30.25 30.01
C THR A 323 15.37 -31.27 28.88
N PRO A 324 16.51 -31.34 28.15
CA PRO A 324 16.71 -32.30 27.09
C PRO A 324 17.11 -33.67 27.71
N ALA A 325 16.16 -34.41 28.23
CA ALA A 325 16.34 -35.79 28.60
C ALA A 325 15.04 -36.57 28.42
N VAL A 326 15.05 -37.39 27.40
CA VAL A 326 14.27 -38.64 27.27
C VAL A 326 13.02 -38.71 28.16
N GLY A 327 11.89 -38.26 27.66
CA GLY A 327 10.62 -38.38 28.34
C GLY A 327 9.82 -37.11 28.25
N SER A 328 8.53 -37.24 28.21
CA SER A 328 7.54 -36.15 28.05
C SER A 328 7.88 -34.87 28.82
N PRO A 329 7.66 -33.70 28.24
CA PRO A 329 7.90 -32.45 28.96
C PRO A 329 7.01 -32.40 30.21
N SER A 330 7.64 -32.44 31.39
CA SER A 330 6.97 -32.16 32.62
C SER A 330 6.88 -30.64 32.76
N ILE A 331 5.68 -30.10 32.74
CA ILE A 331 5.41 -28.75 33.14
C ILE A 331 5.58 -28.75 34.69
N SER A 332 6.72 -28.22 35.15
CA SER A 332 6.82 -27.90 36.56
C SER A 332 6.15 -26.52 36.76
N ASP A 333 5.03 -26.52 37.42
CA ASP A 333 4.41 -25.29 37.94
C ASP A 333 5.43 -24.57 38.82
N VAL A 334 6.06 -23.53 38.25
CA VAL A 334 6.72 -22.56 39.11
C VAL A 334 5.60 -21.69 39.63
N ASN A 335 5.09 -22.04 40.79
CA ASN A 335 4.24 -21.20 41.60
C ASN A 335 4.99 -19.91 41.96
N ASN A 336 5.04 -18.99 41.05
CA ASN A 336 5.38 -17.62 41.35
C ASN A 336 4.06 -16.87 41.52
N THR A 337 3.49 -17.03 42.68
CA THR A 337 2.37 -16.25 43.19
C THR A 337 2.83 -14.81 43.36
N TYR A 338 2.77 -14.03 42.31
CA TYR A 338 2.46 -12.62 42.42
C TYR A 338 0.98 -12.51 42.06
N PRO A 339 0.11 -12.35 43.04
CA PRO A 339 -1.29 -12.13 42.77
C PRO A 339 -1.40 -10.81 42.01
N CYS A 340 -1.91 -10.87 40.78
CA CYS A 340 -2.58 -9.72 40.25
C CYS A 340 -3.90 -9.65 41.00
N ASP A 341 -3.91 -8.96 42.13
CA ASP A 341 -5.13 -8.68 42.86
C ASP A 341 -5.99 -7.78 41.97
N LEU A 342 -7.03 -8.38 41.45
CA LEU A 342 -8.12 -7.67 40.80
C LEU A 342 -9.07 -7.28 41.97
N ASP A 343 -8.86 -6.06 42.50
CA ASP A 343 -9.88 -5.38 43.28
C ASP A 343 -10.93 -4.76 42.36
#